data_ec7e4e963e1ad2ecdf8cdd6cf7756bc1
#
_entry.id   ec7e4e963e1ad2ecdf8cdd6cf7756bc1
#
_cell.length_a   1.000
_cell.length_b   1.000
_cell.length_c   1.000
_cell.angle_alpha   90.00
_cell.angle_beta   90.00
_cell.angle_gamma   90.00
#
_symmetry.space_group_name_H-M   'P 1'
#
loop_
_entity.id
_entity.type
_entity.pdbx_description
1 polymer ?
#
loop_
_entity_poly.entity_id
_entity_poly.type
_entity_poly.pdbx_seq_one_letter_code
_entity_poly.pdbx_strand_id
1 'polypeptide(L)'
;MAEKKTTAKTAPAPAVETVENPVNKMIDGLVEKAQAALKEFLTLDQEQIDHIVHEMALAGLDKHQELARMAVEETGRGVYEDKVIKNMFATEYIWHDIKKEKTVGVLDENEMEGYVEVAEPVGVIAGVTPTTNPTSTTLFKSLIAVKTRNPIIFGFHPSAQKCSAEAARIVYEAAVKAGAPENCIQWIDTPSIEATGALMNHPGVATILATGGPGMVKAAYSCGKPALGVGPGNVPCYIEKSADLHRACTDLMMSKTFDNGMICASEQAVIVDKEIAKAFEDYMKANNCYFLNKEETEKLTKFMFPDPSKGVYGPLVGKSANWIAEQAGLKVPEKTKILIA
;
A
#
# COMPACT_ATOMS: atom_id res chain seq x y z
N MET A 1 7.73 24.42 -76.71
CA MET A 1 6.63 24.62 -75.83
C MET A 1 7.06 24.13 -74.45
N ALA A 2 7.27 25.04 -73.48
CA ALA A 2 7.68 24.70 -72.14
C ALA A 2 6.52 24.90 -71.21
N GLU A 3 6.05 23.82 -70.52
CA GLU A 3 5.03 23.86 -69.51
C GLU A 3 5.58 24.37 -68.20
N LYS A 4 5.00 25.46 -67.70
CA LYS A 4 5.22 26.02 -66.40
C LYS A 4 4.50 25.18 -65.35
N LYS A 5 5.19 24.42 -64.50
CA LYS A 5 4.64 23.83 -63.25
C LYS A 5 4.46 24.94 -62.22
N THR A 6 3.23 25.21 -61.86
CA THR A 6 2.83 26.11 -60.76
C THR A 6 2.90 25.31 -59.44
N THR A 7 3.84 25.64 -58.57
CA THR A 7 3.90 25.11 -57.21
C THR A 7 2.88 25.86 -56.33
N ALA A 8 1.83 25.16 -55.93
CA ALA A 8 0.90 25.65 -54.92
C ALA A 8 1.58 25.67 -53.54
N LYS A 9 1.69 26.85 -52.93
CA LYS A 9 2.11 27.01 -51.54
C LYS A 9 0.95 26.51 -50.64
N THR A 10 1.16 25.36 -49.96
CA THR A 10 0.30 24.93 -48.84
C THR A 10 0.45 25.91 -47.70
N ALA A 11 -0.67 26.48 -47.26
CA ALA A 11 -0.72 27.31 -46.03
C ALA A 11 -0.40 26.43 -44.81
N PRO A 12 0.30 26.95 -43.76
CA PRO A 12 0.55 26.21 -42.53
C PRO A 12 -0.79 25.89 -41.85
N ALA A 13 -0.92 24.65 -41.36
CA ALA A 13 -2.05 24.24 -40.55
C ALA A 13 -2.12 25.12 -39.28
N PRO A 14 -3.32 25.48 -38.81
CA PRO A 14 -3.46 26.25 -37.56
C PRO A 14 -2.82 25.49 -36.42
N ALA A 15 -2.00 26.19 -35.63
CA ALA A 15 -1.45 25.66 -34.38
C ALA A 15 -2.61 25.25 -33.49
N VAL A 16 -2.71 23.97 -33.17
CA VAL A 16 -3.62 23.46 -32.16
C VAL A 16 -3.10 24.03 -30.86
N GLU A 17 -3.82 24.98 -30.26
CA GLU A 17 -3.60 25.39 -28.87
C GLU A 17 -3.83 24.12 -28.03
N THR A 18 -2.76 23.52 -27.54
CA THR A 18 -2.84 22.46 -26.54
C THR A 18 -3.32 23.10 -25.26
N VAL A 19 -4.63 22.96 -24.98
CA VAL A 19 -5.18 23.30 -23.67
C VAL A 19 -4.42 22.47 -22.65
N GLU A 20 -3.59 23.11 -21.84
CA GLU A 20 -2.85 22.43 -20.77
C GLU A 20 -3.84 21.68 -19.88
N ASN A 21 -3.67 20.37 -19.75
CA ASN A 21 -4.49 19.57 -18.86
C ASN A 21 -4.23 20.00 -17.41
N PRO A 22 -5.26 20.50 -16.67
CA PRO A 22 -5.11 20.98 -15.29
C PRO A 22 -4.48 19.92 -14.37
N VAL A 23 -4.73 18.64 -14.63
CA VAL A 23 -4.16 17.53 -13.87
C VAL A 23 -2.64 17.46 -14.07
N ASN A 24 -2.18 17.57 -15.32
CA ASN A 24 -0.73 17.51 -15.59
C ASN A 24 -0.03 18.70 -14.93
N LYS A 25 -0.59 19.92 -15.04
CA LYS A 25 -0.01 21.11 -14.40
C LYS A 25 0.08 20.97 -12.86
N MET A 26 -0.93 20.38 -12.23
CA MET A 26 -0.89 20.08 -10.80
C MET A 26 0.24 19.10 -10.47
N ILE A 27 0.37 18.01 -11.24
CA ILE A 27 1.42 16.99 -11.04
C ILE A 27 2.81 17.58 -11.29
N ASP A 28 2.99 18.39 -12.36
CA ASP A 28 4.25 19.08 -12.65
C ASP A 28 4.69 19.91 -11.45
N GLY A 29 3.76 20.70 -10.85
CA GLY A 29 4.06 21.51 -9.68
C GLY A 29 4.43 20.73 -8.42
N LEU A 30 3.81 19.56 -8.19
CA LEU A 30 4.18 18.66 -7.08
C LEU A 30 5.58 18.06 -7.30
N VAL A 31 5.87 17.61 -8.50
CA VAL A 31 7.17 16.99 -8.84
C VAL A 31 8.30 18.03 -8.79
N GLU A 32 8.07 19.25 -9.27
CA GLU A 32 9.06 20.34 -9.20
C GLU A 32 9.46 20.63 -7.73
N LYS A 33 8.49 20.73 -6.84
CA LYS A 33 8.73 20.93 -5.40
C LYS A 33 9.47 19.73 -4.77
N ALA A 34 9.09 18.51 -5.14
CA ALA A 34 9.78 17.30 -4.67
C ALA A 34 11.25 17.25 -5.17
N GLN A 35 11.51 17.66 -6.42
CA GLN A 35 12.87 17.74 -6.92
C GLN A 35 13.73 18.81 -6.22
N ALA A 36 13.12 19.90 -5.76
CA ALA A 36 13.80 20.87 -4.91
C ALA A 36 14.16 20.25 -3.55
N ALA A 37 13.20 19.58 -2.91
CA ALA A 37 13.42 18.86 -1.66
C ALA A 37 14.52 17.78 -1.77
N LEU A 38 14.58 17.07 -2.91
CA LEU A 38 15.64 16.08 -3.16
C LEU A 38 17.04 16.70 -3.10
N LYS A 39 17.23 17.89 -3.68
CA LYS A 39 18.52 18.58 -3.66
C LYS A 39 18.93 18.95 -2.23
N GLU A 40 18.00 19.33 -1.39
CA GLU A 40 18.26 19.63 0.01
C GLU A 40 18.56 18.33 0.80
N PHE A 41 17.83 17.24 0.58
CA PHE A 41 18.11 15.94 1.17
C PHE A 41 19.53 15.43 0.92
N LEU A 42 20.11 15.72 -0.23
CA LEU A 42 21.49 15.34 -0.56
C LEU A 42 22.54 16.00 0.34
N THR A 43 22.18 17.08 1.03
CA THR A 43 23.09 17.79 1.96
C THR A 43 23.04 17.24 3.38
N LEU A 44 22.05 16.40 3.71
CA LEU A 44 21.86 15.84 5.05
C LEU A 44 22.71 14.59 5.24
N ASP A 45 23.30 14.49 6.43
CA ASP A 45 24.06 13.32 6.85
C ASP A 45 23.19 12.23 7.50
N GLN A 46 23.79 11.10 7.88
CA GLN A 46 23.07 9.96 8.47
C GLN A 46 22.41 10.31 9.80
N GLU A 47 23.06 11.09 10.66
CA GLU A 47 22.53 11.43 11.98
C GLU A 47 21.31 12.34 11.87
N GLN A 48 21.36 13.31 10.95
CA GLN A 48 20.23 14.20 10.66
C GLN A 48 19.03 13.40 10.12
N ILE A 49 19.27 12.49 9.18
CA ILE A 49 18.21 11.64 8.62
C ILE A 49 17.61 10.72 9.70
N ASP A 50 18.44 10.10 10.54
CA ASP A 50 17.96 9.24 11.61
C ASP A 50 17.14 10.00 12.65
N HIS A 51 17.56 11.22 13.01
CA HIS A 51 16.79 12.10 13.88
C HIS A 51 15.42 12.45 13.26
N ILE A 52 15.39 12.85 12.00
CA ILE A 52 14.15 13.20 11.29
C ILE A 52 13.17 12.00 11.31
N VAL A 53 13.64 10.81 10.90
CA VAL A 53 12.79 9.61 10.82
C VAL A 53 12.32 9.16 12.22
N HIS A 54 13.13 9.33 13.24
CA HIS A 54 12.73 9.09 14.63
C HIS A 54 11.58 9.98 15.07
N GLU A 55 11.68 11.28 14.83
CA GLU A 55 10.63 12.25 15.18
C GLU A 55 9.33 11.99 14.38
N MET A 56 9.44 11.57 13.12
CA MET A 56 8.30 11.14 12.31
C MET A 56 7.61 9.90 12.92
N ALA A 57 8.41 8.90 13.33
CA ALA A 57 7.89 7.69 13.94
C ALA A 57 7.16 7.98 15.27
N LEU A 58 7.73 8.84 16.11
CA LEU A 58 7.10 9.27 17.37
C LEU A 58 5.78 10.01 17.13
N ALA A 59 5.75 10.93 16.17
CA ALA A 59 4.55 11.69 15.85
C ALA A 59 3.42 10.77 15.31
N GLY A 60 3.77 9.83 14.44
CA GLY A 60 2.82 8.85 13.93
C GLY A 60 2.31 7.90 15.02
N LEU A 61 3.20 7.49 15.94
CA LEU A 61 2.86 6.65 17.09
C LEU A 61 1.94 7.42 18.07
N ASP A 62 2.21 8.67 18.35
CA ASP A 62 1.35 9.52 19.21
C ASP A 62 -0.10 9.58 18.69
N LYS A 63 -0.29 9.56 17.38
CA LYS A 63 -1.58 9.67 16.70
C LYS A 63 -2.17 8.34 16.18
N HIS A 64 -1.56 7.20 16.51
CA HIS A 64 -1.94 5.89 15.97
C HIS A 64 -3.40 5.51 16.21
N GLN A 65 -3.98 5.87 17.37
CA GLN A 65 -5.38 5.62 17.72
C GLN A 65 -6.35 6.52 16.95
N GLU A 66 -6.04 7.81 16.85
CA GLU A 66 -6.84 8.78 16.10
C GLU A 66 -6.92 8.41 14.63
N LEU A 67 -5.78 8.10 14.03
CA LEU A 67 -5.68 7.65 12.64
C LEU A 67 -6.42 6.32 12.39
N ALA A 68 -6.39 5.39 13.34
CA ALA A 68 -7.15 4.14 13.25
C ALA A 68 -8.66 4.41 13.22
N ARG A 69 -9.16 5.31 14.07
CA ARG A 69 -10.56 5.72 14.10
C ARG A 69 -10.99 6.36 12.79
N MET A 70 -10.21 7.33 12.29
CA MET A 70 -10.47 7.98 11.01
C MET A 70 -10.53 6.98 9.86
N ALA A 71 -9.62 5.99 9.83
CA ALA A 71 -9.59 4.98 8.79
C ALA A 71 -10.85 4.10 8.79
N VAL A 72 -11.35 3.68 9.96
CA VAL A 72 -12.58 2.89 10.06
C VAL A 72 -13.80 3.72 9.68
N GLU A 73 -13.90 4.95 10.18
CA GLU A 73 -15.04 5.84 9.92
C GLU A 73 -15.15 6.21 8.44
N GLU A 74 -14.03 6.55 7.79
CA GLU A 74 -14.03 6.94 6.38
C GLU A 74 -14.24 5.75 5.44
N THR A 75 -13.59 4.62 5.69
CA THR A 75 -13.64 3.47 4.78
C THR A 75 -14.79 2.50 5.07
N GLY A 76 -15.32 2.52 6.29
CA GLY A 76 -16.31 1.54 6.76
C GLY A 76 -15.77 0.11 6.82
N ARG A 77 -14.45 -0.07 6.94
CA ARG A 77 -13.75 -1.36 6.81
C ARG A 77 -12.89 -1.67 8.02
N GLY A 78 -12.89 -2.95 8.41
CA GLY A 78 -11.99 -3.49 9.43
C GLY A 78 -12.42 -3.24 10.86
N VAL A 79 -11.47 -3.40 11.75
CA VAL A 79 -11.64 -3.34 13.20
C VAL A 79 -10.72 -2.24 13.77
N TYR A 80 -11.29 -1.36 14.59
CA TYR A 80 -10.56 -0.21 15.14
C TYR A 80 -9.30 -0.62 15.92
N GLU A 81 -9.44 -1.58 16.83
CA GLU A 81 -8.36 -2.07 17.69
C GLU A 81 -7.20 -2.64 16.87
N ASP A 82 -7.52 -3.37 15.82
CA ASP A 82 -6.53 -3.96 14.93
C ASP A 82 -5.83 -2.91 14.07
N LYS A 83 -6.55 -1.86 13.65
CA LYS A 83 -5.94 -0.73 12.94
C LYS A 83 -5.04 0.11 13.84
N VAL A 84 -5.33 0.20 15.14
CA VAL A 84 -4.43 0.78 16.15
C VAL A 84 -3.09 0.03 16.15
N ILE A 85 -3.15 -1.30 16.21
CA ILE A 85 -1.94 -2.16 16.16
C ILE A 85 -1.19 -1.98 14.83
N LYS A 86 -1.91 -1.91 13.69
CA LYS A 86 -1.29 -1.66 12.37
C LYS A 86 -0.53 -0.34 12.30
N ASN A 87 -1.10 0.74 12.85
CA ASN A 87 -0.45 2.05 12.86
C ASN A 87 0.77 2.05 13.79
N MET A 88 0.68 1.38 14.95
CA MET A 88 1.81 1.18 15.86
C MET A 88 2.94 0.38 15.17
N PHE A 89 2.59 -0.71 14.48
CA PHE A 89 3.55 -1.48 13.71
C PHE A 89 4.23 -0.63 12.61
N ALA A 90 3.45 0.17 11.89
CA ALA A 90 3.93 1.02 10.80
C ALA A 90 4.84 2.20 11.26
N THR A 91 4.91 2.46 12.55
CA THR A 91 5.72 3.52 13.16
C THR A 91 6.82 2.94 14.04
N GLU A 92 6.48 2.41 15.21
CA GLU A 92 7.43 1.94 16.21
C GLU A 92 8.26 0.76 15.70
N TYR A 93 7.59 -0.29 15.19
CA TYR A 93 8.31 -1.50 14.74
C TYR A 93 9.13 -1.23 13.48
N ILE A 94 8.59 -0.47 12.53
CA ILE A 94 9.34 -0.07 11.34
C ILE A 94 10.56 0.76 11.73
N TRP A 95 10.42 1.73 12.64
CA TRP A 95 11.57 2.49 13.13
C TRP A 95 12.63 1.58 13.77
N HIS A 96 12.22 0.65 14.64
CA HIS A 96 13.16 -0.27 15.29
C HIS A 96 13.91 -1.18 14.28
N ASP A 97 13.27 -1.52 13.18
CA ASP A 97 13.87 -2.30 12.10
C ASP A 97 14.90 -1.48 11.30
N ILE A 98 14.51 -0.28 10.85
CA ILE A 98 15.34 0.53 9.96
C ILE A 98 16.34 1.48 10.63
N LYS A 99 16.25 1.71 11.94
CA LYS A 99 17.10 2.72 12.64
C LYS A 99 18.59 2.47 12.54
N LYS A 100 19.02 1.22 12.35
CA LYS A 100 20.42 0.83 12.23
C LYS A 100 20.90 0.72 10.78
N GLU A 101 19.96 0.80 9.83
CA GLU A 101 20.31 0.73 8.42
C GLU A 101 21.05 1.99 7.98
N LYS A 102 22.25 1.81 7.43
CA LYS A 102 23.03 2.89 6.85
C LYS A 102 22.48 3.23 5.46
N THR A 103 22.07 4.47 5.27
CA THR A 103 21.40 4.94 4.04
C THR A 103 22.05 6.19 3.46
N VAL A 104 23.17 6.63 4.03
CA VAL A 104 23.92 7.81 3.59
C VAL A 104 25.40 7.49 3.51
N GLY A 105 26.03 7.85 2.39
CA GLY A 105 27.47 7.71 2.18
C GLY A 105 27.92 6.28 1.88
N VAL A 106 29.20 6.00 2.12
CA VAL A 106 29.82 4.69 1.81
C VAL A 106 29.25 3.61 2.73
N LEU A 107 28.68 2.56 2.16
CA LEU A 107 28.13 1.40 2.87
C LEU A 107 29.20 0.32 3.09
N ASP A 108 29.96 0.02 2.04
CA ASP A 108 31.00 -0.99 2.05
C ASP A 108 32.15 -0.58 1.11
N GLU A 109 33.36 -1.02 1.43
CA GLU A 109 34.55 -0.82 0.64
C GLU A 109 35.38 -2.10 0.61
N ASN A 110 35.63 -2.62 -0.57
CA ASN A 110 36.41 -3.84 -0.74
C ASN A 110 37.59 -3.58 -1.69
N GLU A 111 38.76 -3.35 -1.12
CA GLU A 111 40.00 -3.08 -1.86
C GLU A 111 40.44 -4.26 -2.73
N MET A 112 40.15 -5.52 -2.31
CA MET A 112 40.57 -6.72 -3.06
C MET A 112 39.72 -6.92 -4.30
N GLU A 113 38.44 -6.61 -4.24
CA GLU A 113 37.50 -6.70 -5.36
C GLU A 113 37.38 -5.38 -6.14
N GLY A 114 37.92 -4.30 -5.61
CA GLY A 114 38.04 -3.00 -6.27
C GLY A 114 36.71 -2.24 -6.41
N TYR A 115 35.82 -2.35 -5.41
CA TYR A 115 34.56 -1.59 -5.41
C TYR A 115 34.34 -0.79 -4.11
N VAL A 116 33.55 0.27 -4.24
CA VAL A 116 32.97 1.03 -3.13
C VAL A 116 31.47 1.09 -3.34
N GLU A 117 30.69 0.66 -2.35
CA GLU A 117 29.23 0.75 -2.35
C GLU A 117 28.78 2.03 -1.65
N VAL A 118 28.01 2.86 -2.33
CA VAL A 118 27.56 4.17 -1.83
C VAL A 118 26.04 4.24 -1.85
N ALA A 119 25.42 4.60 -0.71
CA ALA A 119 24.00 4.83 -0.63
C ALA A 119 23.61 6.20 -1.22
N GLU A 120 22.81 6.18 -2.26
CA GLU A 120 22.27 7.37 -2.93
C GLU A 120 20.74 7.28 -3.06
N PRO A 121 20.00 8.40 -2.96
CA PRO A 121 18.58 8.40 -3.20
C PRO A 121 18.27 8.07 -4.67
N VAL A 122 17.22 7.33 -4.93
CA VAL A 122 16.77 7.01 -6.30
C VAL A 122 16.09 8.20 -6.97
N GLY A 123 15.54 9.14 -6.20
CA GLY A 123 14.83 10.32 -6.68
C GLY A 123 13.39 10.41 -6.13
N VAL A 124 12.53 11.16 -6.82
CA VAL A 124 11.14 11.35 -6.40
C VAL A 124 10.34 10.03 -6.52
N ILE A 125 9.64 9.66 -5.45
CA ILE A 125 8.83 8.44 -5.37
C ILE A 125 7.35 8.78 -5.59
N ALA A 126 6.67 8.02 -6.45
CA ALA A 126 5.22 7.98 -6.50
C ALA A 126 4.70 6.91 -5.53
N GLY A 127 4.03 7.31 -4.46
CA GLY A 127 3.47 6.44 -3.44
C GLY A 127 1.97 6.19 -3.68
N VAL A 128 1.54 4.95 -3.88
CA VAL A 128 0.11 4.60 -3.99
C VAL A 128 -0.31 3.77 -2.79
N THR A 129 -1.41 4.15 -2.13
CA THR A 129 -1.91 3.48 -0.93
C THR A 129 -3.27 2.84 -1.14
N PRO A 130 -3.56 1.70 -0.47
CA PRO A 130 -4.83 1.00 -0.59
C PRO A 130 -5.88 1.54 0.39
N THR A 131 -7.15 1.19 0.18
CA THR A 131 -8.24 1.47 1.14
C THR A 131 -8.22 0.56 2.36
N THR A 132 -7.57 -0.59 2.27
CA THR A 132 -7.54 -1.59 3.35
C THR A 132 -6.64 -1.20 4.50
N ASN A 133 -5.51 -0.54 4.20
CA ASN A 133 -4.50 -0.11 5.16
C ASN A 133 -4.04 1.32 4.85
N PRO A 134 -4.94 2.30 4.83
CA PRO A 134 -4.62 3.62 4.29
C PRO A 134 -3.58 4.37 5.14
N THR A 135 -3.81 4.46 6.44
CA THR A 135 -2.96 5.20 7.37
C THR A 135 -1.62 4.52 7.61
N SER A 136 -1.63 3.23 7.94
CA SER A 136 -0.40 2.47 8.19
C SER A 136 0.52 2.42 6.96
N THR A 137 -0.06 2.27 5.74
CA THR A 137 0.73 2.28 4.50
C THR A 137 1.35 3.66 4.24
N THR A 138 0.62 4.74 4.52
CA THR A 138 1.14 6.09 4.40
C THR A 138 2.28 6.34 5.38
N LEU A 139 2.09 5.96 6.65
CA LEU A 139 3.11 6.11 7.68
C LEU A 139 4.42 5.41 7.29
N PHE A 140 4.39 4.08 7.05
CA PHE A 140 5.64 3.37 6.79
C PHE A 140 6.31 3.80 5.49
N LYS A 141 5.54 4.09 4.42
CA LYS A 141 6.13 4.57 3.16
C LYS A 141 6.80 5.93 3.32
N SER A 142 6.25 6.80 4.15
CA SER A 142 6.87 8.08 4.49
C SER A 142 8.19 7.87 5.23
N LEU A 143 8.22 6.97 6.24
CA LEU A 143 9.42 6.68 7.00
C LEU A 143 10.55 6.13 6.12
N ILE A 144 10.27 5.11 5.29
CA ILE A 144 11.31 4.52 4.43
C ILE A 144 11.78 5.46 3.31
N ALA A 145 10.87 6.29 2.78
CA ALA A 145 11.24 7.28 1.76
C ALA A 145 12.20 8.33 2.34
N VAL A 146 11.87 8.92 3.49
CA VAL A 146 12.72 9.91 4.15
C VAL A 146 14.03 9.28 4.65
N LYS A 147 14.00 8.06 5.22
CA LYS A 147 15.20 7.33 5.63
C LYS A 147 16.21 7.18 4.51
N THR A 148 15.74 7.03 3.29
CA THR A 148 16.57 6.91 2.09
C THR A 148 16.72 8.22 1.30
N ARG A 149 16.38 9.35 1.92
CA ARG A 149 16.48 10.71 1.34
C ARG A 149 15.68 10.91 0.04
N ASN A 150 14.58 10.18 -0.12
CA ASN A 150 13.72 10.29 -1.29
C ASN A 150 12.46 11.08 -0.96
N PRO A 151 12.15 12.17 -1.65
CA PRO A 151 10.84 12.81 -1.57
C PRO A 151 9.76 11.88 -2.11
N ILE A 152 8.58 11.89 -1.45
CA ILE A 152 7.45 11.05 -1.86
C ILE A 152 6.20 11.88 -2.13
N ILE A 153 5.51 11.57 -3.22
CA ILE A 153 4.21 12.14 -3.58
C ILE A 153 3.18 11.03 -3.59
N PHE A 154 2.14 11.17 -2.77
CA PHE A 154 1.11 10.14 -2.64
C PHE A 154 -0.07 10.36 -3.58
N GLY A 155 -0.51 9.27 -4.23
CA GLY A 155 -1.83 9.13 -4.82
C GLY A 155 -2.69 8.25 -3.91
N PHE A 156 -3.57 8.85 -3.12
CA PHE A 156 -4.46 8.14 -2.22
C PHE A 156 -5.71 7.63 -2.94
N HIS A 157 -6.31 6.57 -2.40
CA HIS A 157 -7.59 6.13 -2.90
C HIS A 157 -8.71 7.11 -2.47
N PRO A 158 -9.65 7.50 -3.36
CA PRO A 158 -10.69 8.48 -3.02
C PRO A 158 -11.51 8.17 -1.76
N SER A 159 -11.79 6.89 -1.47
CA SER A 159 -12.53 6.49 -0.27
C SER A 159 -11.67 6.38 1.00
N ALA A 160 -10.42 6.81 0.97
CA ALA A 160 -9.52 6.86 2.12
C ALA A 160 -8.61 8.10 2.07
N GLN A 161 -9.06 9.13 1.35
CA GLN A 161 -8.28 10.35 1.13
C GLN A 161 -7.99 11.10 2.42
N LYS A 162 -9.02 11.29 3.28
CA LYS A 162 -8.91 12.11 4.48
C LYS A 162 -7.97 11.49 5.51
N CYS A 163 -8.17 10.23 5.85
CA CYS A 163 -7.33 9.55 6.83
C CYS A 163 -5.90 9.37 6.34
N SER A 164 -5.70 9.12 5.03
CA SER A 164 -4.35 9.00 4.44
C SER A 164 -3.63 10.34 4.40
N ALA A 165 -4.33 11.43 4.01
CA ALA A 165 -3.76 12.77 3.99
C ALA A 165 -3.39 13.24 5.41
N GLU A 166 -4.23 12.94 6.40
CA GLU A 166 -3.93 13.26 7.81
C GLU A 166 -2.70 12.49 8.32
N ALA A 167 -2.58 11.19 7.99
CA ALA A 167 -1.39 10.43 8.31
C ALA A 167 -0.12 11.02 7.67
N ALA A 168 -0.19 11.42 6.39
CA ALA A 168 0.91 12.08 5.71
C ALA A 168 1.26 13.44 6.34
N ARG A 169 0.23 14.26 6.68
CA ARG A 169 0.41 15.57 7.30
C ARG A 169 1.15 15.47 8.64
N ILE A 170 0.74 14.54 9.51
CA ILE A 170 1.35 14.35 10.84
C ILE A 170 2.85 14.05 10.71
N VAL A 171 3.22 13.09 9.88
CA VAL A 171 4.64 12.72 9.71
C VAL A 171 5.42 13.76 8.92
N TYR A 172 4.79 14.47 7.99
CA TYR A 172 5.39 15.59 7.26
C TYR A 172 5.75 16.76 8.18
N GLU A 173 4.80 17.21 9.03
CA GLU A 173 5.02 18.31 9.96
C GLU A 173 6.14 17.97 10.97
N ALA A 174 6.17 16.72 11.46
CA ALA A 174 7.24 16.25 12.32
C ALA A 174 8.59 16.22 11.59
N ALA A 175 8.63 15.75 10.35
CA ALA A 175 9.83 15.72 9.53
C ALA A 175 10.42 17.12 9.32
N VAL A 176 9.61 18.09 8.90
CA VAL A 176 10.04 19.48 8.66
C VAL A 176 10.52 20.12 9.97
N LYS A 177 9.79 19.91 11.07
CA LYS A 177 10.20 20.41 12.39
C LYS A 177 11.55 19.84 12.84
N ALA A 178 11.86 18.61 12.45
CA ALA A 178 13.12 17.93 12.76
C ALA A 178 14.25 18.27 11.76
N GLY A 179 14.00 19.07 10.73
CA GLY A 179 15.01 19.54 9.79
C GLY A 179 14.94 18.90 8.39
N ALA A 180 13.88 18.17 8.06
CA ALA A 180 13.67 17.70 6.69
C ALA A 180 13.33 18.88 5.75
N PRO A 181 13.65 18.76 4.47
CA PRO A 181 13.25 19.74 3.47
C PRO A 181 11.73 19.91 3.40
N GLU A 182 11.27 21.13 3.13
CA GLU A 182 9.86 21.34 2.78
C GLU A 182 9.49 20.55 1.53
N ASN A 183 8.23 20.11 1.45
CA ASN A 183 7.71 19.30 0.35
C ASN A 183 8.38 17.92 0.17
N CYS A 184 9.06 17.41 1.19
CA CYS A 184 9.61 16.06 1.19
C CYS A 184 8.53 14.96 1.17
N ILE A 185 7.33 15.26 1.68
CA ILE A 185 6.15 14.42 1.64
C ILE A 185 4.99 15.26 1.12
N GLN A 186 4.38 14.84 0.01
CA GLN A 186 3.28 15.54 -0.63
C GLN A 186 2.19 14.53 -1.03
N TRP A 187 1.01 15.02 -1.40
CA TRP A 187 -0.07 14.19 -1.92
C TRP A 187 -0.94 14.95 -2.91
N ILE A 188 -1.67 14.19 -3.71
CA ILE A 188 -2.68 14.72 -4.63
C ILE A 188 -3.92 15.07 -3.82
N ASP A 189 -4.27 16.35 -3.75
CA ASP A 189 -5.42 16.82 -2.96
C ASP A 189 -6.77 16.35 -3.52
N THR A 190 -6.88 16.29 -4.85
CA THR A 190 -8.08 15.79 -5.53
C THR A 190 -7.75 14.46 -6.20
N PRO A 191 -7.98 13.33 -5.51
CA PRO A 191 -7.57 12.02 -5.99
C PRO A 191 -8.43 11.57 -7.18
N SER A 192 -7.76 11.10 -8.23
CA SER A 192 -8.40 10.44 -9.38
C SER A 192 -7.47 9.40 -9.99
N ILE A 193 -8.04 8.49 -10.77
CA ILE A 193 -7.24 7.51 -11.54
C ILE A 193 -6.33 8.23 -12.53
N GLU A 194 -6.83 9.30 -13.16
CA GLU A 194 -6.08 10.13 -14.10
C GLU A 194 -4.88 10.80 -13.41
N ALA A 195 -5.09 11.46 -12.26
CA ALA A 195 -4.02 12.14 -11.52
C ALA A 195 -2.96 11.16 -11.00
N THR A 196 -3.37 10.00 -10.47
CA THR A 196 -2.43 8.95 -10.05
C THR A 196 -1.67 8.38 -11.24
N GLY A 197 -2.33 8.19 -12.38
CA GLY A 197 -1.70 7.77 -13.63
C GLY A 197 -0.69 8.79 -14.15
N ALA A 198 -1.05 10.08 -14.15
CA ALA A 198 -0.16 11.17 -14.54
C ALA A 198 1.07 11.23 -13.63
N LEU A 199 0.92 11.10 -12.30
CA LEU A 199 2.03 11.05 -11.35
C LEU A 199 2.97 9.87 -11.64
N MET A 200 2.45 8.65 -11.78
CA MET A 200 3.27 7.46 -12.04
C MET A 200 4.05 7.56 -13.37
N ASN A 201 3.46 8.18 -14.39
CA ASN A 201 4.09 8.34 -15.71
C ASN A 201 4.98 9.59 -15.83
N HIS A 202 4.96 10.50 -14.84
CA HIS A 202 5.69 11.76 -14.92
C HIS A 202 7.19 11.54 -15.02
N PRO A 203 7.92 12.18 -15.99
CA PRO A 203 9.35 11.92 -16.23
C PRO A 203 10.25 12.25 -15.01
N GLY A 204 9.83 13.16 -14.15
CA GLY A 204 10.56 13.53 -12.94
C GLY A 204 10.36 12.57 -11.75
N VAL A 205 9.52 11.54 -11.87
CA VAL A 205 9.36 10.48 -10.91
C VAL A 205 10.32 9.33 -11.22
N ALA A 206 11.12 8.91 -10.26
CA ALA A 206 12.17 7.92 -10.43
C ALA A 206 11.68 6.48 -10.19
N THR A 207 10.82 6.27 -9.20
CA THR A 207 10.29 4.94 -8.85
C THR A 207 8.88 5.01 -8.30
N ILE A 208 8.20 3.87 -8.32
CA ILE A 208 6.80 3.75 -7.90
C ILE A 208 6.71 2.73 -6.75
N LEU A 209 6.14 3.15 -5.60
CA LEU A 209 5.78 2.26 -4.49
C LEU A 209 4.26 2.07 -4.49
N ALA A 210 3.76 1.08 -5.24
CA ALA A 210 2.32 0.85 -5.39
C ALA A 210 1.82 -0.28 -4.48
N THR A 211 0.85 0.02 -3.62
CA THR A 211 0.10 -0.98 -2.87
C THR A 211 -1.38 -0.82 -3.22
N GLY A 212 -1.97 -1.83 -3.83
CA GLY A 212 -3.36 -1.73 -4.29
C GLY A 212 -3.89 -3.00 -4.96
N GLY A 213 -5.02 -2.88 -5.64
CA GLY A 213 -5.59 -3.99 -6.40
C GLY A 213 -4.79 -4.35 -7.66
N PRO A 214 -5.07 -5.53 -8.29
CA PRO A 214 -4.30 -6.02 -9.45
C PRO A 214 -4.16 -5.02 -10.59
N GLY A 215 -5.22 -4.24 -10.87
CA GLY A 215 -5.21 -3.23 -11.92
C GLY A 215 -4.21 -2.10 -11.65
N MET A 216 -4.12 -1.63 -10.40
CA MET A 216 -3.17 -0.60 -9.99
C MET A 216 -1.73 -1.10 -10.06
N VAL A 217 -1.47 -2.31 -9.57
CA VAL A 217 -0.13 -2.93 -9.64
C VAL A 217 0.30 -3.13 -11.09
N LYS A 218 -0.60 -3.62 -11.96
CA LYS A 218 -0.34 -3.74 -13.39
C LYS A 218 -0.01 -2.39 -14.03
N ALA A 219 -0.78 -1.35 -13.70
CA ALA A 219 -0.52 0.00 -14.20
C ALA A 219 0.87 0.51 -13.76
N ALA A 220 1.24 0.33 -12.48
CA ALA A 220 2.55 0.72 -11.96
C ALA A 220 3.70 0.04 -12.72
N TYR A 221 3.64 -1.27 -12.92
CA TYR A 221 4.66 -2.00 -13.70
C TYR A 221 4.68 -1.64 -15.20
N SER A 222 3.58 -1.09 -15.72
CA SER A 222 3.48 -0.69 -17.13
C SER A 222 3.99 0.71 -17.42
N CYS A 223 4.42 1.49 -16.41
CA CYS A 223 4.92 2.86 -16.58
C CYS A 223 6.35 2.93 -17.15
N GLY A 224 7.01 1.80 -17.36
CA GLY A 224 8.40 1.77 -17.88
C GLY A 224 9.45 2.30 -16.91
N LYS A 225 9.14 2.31 -15.60
CA LYS A 225 10.01 2.75 -14.51
C LYS A 225 10.17 1.63 -13.49
N PRO A 226 11.22 1.67 -12.65
CA PRO A 226 11.30 0.82 -11.46
C PRO A 226 10.04 0.95 -10.62
N ALA A 227 9.43 -0.19 -10.28
CA ALA A 227 8.22 -0.22 -9.46
C ALA A 227 8.28 -1.38 -8.47
N LEU A 228 7.90 -1.10 -7.23
CA LEU A 228 7.66 -2.09 -6.17
C LEU A 228 6.15 -2.17 -5.96
N GLY A 229 5.52 -3.13 -6.65
CA GLY A 229 4.08 -3.33 -6.65
C GLY A 229 3.67 -4.45 -5.71
N VAL A 230 2.75 -4.15 -4.78
CA VAL A 230 2.17 -5.12 -3.85
C VAL A 230 0.67 -5.19 -4.11
N GLY A 231 0.23 -6.37 -4.55
CA GLY A 231 -1.18 -6.69 -4.82
C GLY A 231 -1.81 -7.57 -3.74
N PRO A 232 -3.01 -8.11 -4.00
CA PRO A 232 -3.63 -9.10 -3.13
C PRO A 232 -2.77 -10.36 -3.09
N GLY A 233 -2.52 -10.85 -1.88
CA GLY A 233 -1.81 -12.11 -1.65
C GLY A 233 -2.74 -13.31 -1.75
N ASN A 234 -2.16 -14.48 -1.98
CA ASN A 234 -2.78 -15.78 -1.73
C ASN A 234 -1.78 -16.62 -0.93
N VAL A 235 -1.87 -16.53 0.38
CA VAL A 235 -0.92 -17.11 1.32
C VAL A 235 -1.38 -18.51 1.72
N PRO A 236 -0.69 -19.60 1.31
CA PRO A 236 -0.97 -20.93 1.80
C PRO A 236 -0.30 -21.16 3.16
N CYS A 237 -1.03 -21.79 4.10
CA CYS A 237 -0.49 -22.29 5.35
C CYS A 237 -0.45 -23.81 5.27
N TYR A 238 0.73 -24.41 5.36
CA TYR A 238 0.89 -25.86 5.42
C TYR A 238 1.04 -26.34 6.87
N ILE A 239 0.14 -27.22 7.29
CA ILE A 239 0.16 -27.85 8.62
C ILE A 239 0.57 -29.32 8.44
N GLU A 240 1.82 -29.62 8.75
CA GLU A 240 2.41 -30.93 8.71
C GLU A 240 1.98 -31.76 9.94
N LYS A 241 1.91 -33.07 9.81
CA LYS A 241 1.40 -34.01 10.82
C LYS A 241 2.10 -33.97 12.18
N SER A 242 3.37 -33.52 12.23
CA SER A 242 4.14 -33.37 13.48
C SER A 242 3.92 -32.01 14.16
N ALA A 243 3.17 -31.11 13.55
CA ALA A 243 2.91 -29.78 14.12
C ALA A 243 2.10 -29.89 15.43
N ASP A 244 2.34 -28.95 16.35
CA ASP A 244 1.40 -28.70 17.45
C ASP A 244 0.10 -28.13 16.88
N LEU A 245 -0.87 -29.00 16.67
CA LEU A 245 -2.12 -28.68 16.02
C LEU A 245 -2.91 -27.58 16.77
N HIS A 246 -2.89 -27.60 18.11
CA HIS A 246 -3.55 -26.59 18.91
C HIS A 246 -2.98 -25.20 18.64
N ARG A 247 -1.66 -25.07 18.68
CA ARG A 247 -0.95 -23.83 18.41
C ARG A 247 -1.15 -23.37 16.96
N ALA A 248 -0.96 -24.28 15.99
CA ALA A 248 -1.13 -23.97 14.57
C ALA A 248 -2.52 -23.43 14.23
N CYS A 249 -3.59 -24.06 14.76
CA CYS A 249 -4.96 -23.58 14.58
C CYS A 249 -5.21 -22.24 15.26
N THR A 250 -4.67 -22.03 16.47
CA THR A 250 -4.82 -20.77 17.20
C THR A 250 -4.13 -19.62 16.46
N ASP A 251 -2.89 -19.81 16.03
CA ASP A 251 -2.11 -18.81 15.28
C ASP A 251 -2.80 -18.48 13.95
N LEU A 252 -3.29 -19.48 13.22
CA LEU A 252 -4.06 -19.32 11.98
C LEU A 252 -5.33 -18.48 12.22
N MET A 253 -6.07 -18.79 13.27
CA MET A 253 -7.30 -18.05 13.60
C MET A 253 -7.00 -16.60 13.98
N MET A 254 -5.98 -16.35 14.79
CA MET A 254 -5.57 -14.99 15.18
C MET A 254 -5.15 -14.18 13.96
N SER A 255 -4.33 -14.78 13.08
CA SER A 255 -3.90 -14.13 11.85
C SER A 255 -5.07 -13.83 10.91
N LYS A 256 -5.95 -14.82 10.67
CA LYS A 256 -7.05 -14.67 9.70
C LYS A 256 -8.15 -13.72 10.17
N THR A 257 -8.42 -13.64 11.47
CA THR A 257 -9.47 -12.74 12.00
C THR A 257 -8.99 -11.31 12.20
N PHE A 258 -7.68 -11.08 12.25
CA PHE A 258 -7.11 -9.75 12.44
C PHE A 258 -7.57 -8.79 11.35
N ASP A 259 -8.15 -7.67 11.76
CA ASP A 259 -8.75 -6.64 10.92
C ASP A 259 -9.72 -7.20 9.85
N ASN A 260 -10.50 -8.21 10.22
CA ASN A 260 -11.39 -8.94 9.31
C ASN A 260 -10.67 -9.48 8.05
N GLY A 261 -9.45 -9.97 8.21
CA GLY A 261 -8.65 -10.54 7.12
C GLY A 261 -8.08 -9.53 6.14
N MET A 262 -8.00 -8.25 6.50
CA MET A 262 -7.46 -7.21 5.62
C MET A 262 -5.94 -7.04 5.73
N ILE A 263 -5.21 -8.10 5.98
CA ILE A 263 -3.76 -8.13 5.77
C ILE A 263 -3.46 -9.02 4.56
N CYS A 264 -2.71 -8.50 3.60
CA CYS A 264 -2.28 -9.26 2.42
C CYS A 264 -1.39 -10.46 2.78
N ALA A 265 -0.78 -10.45 3.97
CA ALA A 265 0.04 -11.52 4.52
C ALA A 265 -0.74 -12.56 5.35
N SER A 266 -2.06 -12.38 5.59
CA SER A 266 -2.87 -13.37 6.28
C SER A 266 -3.17 -14.57 5.38
N GLU A 267 -3.33 -15.73 5.98
CA GLU A 267 -3.56 -16.99 5.28
C GLU A 267 -4.86 -16.98 4.50
N GLN A 268 -4.81 -17.45 3.25
CA GLN A 268 -5.96 -17.56 2.35
C GLN A 268 -6.36 -19.02 2.13
N ALA A 269 -5.41 -19.93 2.22
CA ALA A 269 -5.62 -21.36 2.05
C ALA A 269 -4.88 -22.14 3.14
N VAL A 270 -5.45 -23.26 3.58
CA VAL A 270 -4.80 -24.16 4.54
C VAL A 270 -4.63 -25.53 3.88
N ILE A 271 -3.40 -26.02 3.88
CA ILE A 271 -3.02 -27.34 3.41
C ILE A 271 -2.69 -28.17 4.64
N VAL A 272 -3.45 -29.23 4.88
CA VAL A 272 -3.32 -30.05 6.09
C VAL A 272 -3.05 -31.50 5.70
N ASP A 273 -2.07 -32.13 6.36
CA ASP A 273 -1.81 -33.54 6.17
C ASP A 273 -3.05 -34.39 6.48
N LYS A 274 -3.29 -35.39 5.65
CA LYS A 274 -4.51 -36.21 5.71
C LYS A 274 -4.72 -36.85 7.07
N GLU A 275 -3.65 -37.25 7.74
CA GLU A 275 -3.67 -37.93 9.03
C GLU A 275 -4.25 -37.06 10.16
N ILE A 276 -4.08 -35.75 10.09
CA ILE A 276 -4.53 -34.79 11.09
C ILE A 276 -5.71 -33.93 10.63
N ALA A 277 -6.15 -34.07 9.37
CA ALA A 277 -7.19 -33.22 8.77
C ALA A 277 -8.50 -33.24 9.57
N LYS A 278 -8.91 -34.40 10.09
CA LYS A 278 -10.13 -34.49 10.90
C LYS A 278 -9.99 -33.77 12.25
N ALA A 279 -8.84 -33.93 12.91
CA ALA A 279 -8.57 -33.24 14.18
C ALA A 279 -8.48 -31.72 13.98
N PHE A 280 -7.90 -31.26 12.88
CA PHE A 280 -7.88 -29.86 12.47
C PHE A 280 -9.31 -29.31 12.30
N GLU A 281 -10.14 -30.00 11.51
CA GLU A 281 -11.54 -29.58 11.30
C GLU A 281 -12.32 -29.47 12.62
N ASP A 282 -12.21 -30.49 13.51
CA ASP A 282 -12.90 -30.52 14.78
C ASP A 282 -12.43 -29.38 15.69
N TYR A 283 -11.14 -29.09 15.73
CA TYR A 283 -10.60 -27.98 16.50
C TYR A 283 -11.09 -26.62 15.97
N MET A 284 -11.06 -26.41 14.65
CA MET A 284 -11.53 -25.17 14.04
C MET A 284 -13.03 -24.94 14.29
N LYS A 285 -13.84 -26.00 14.17
CA LYS A 285 -15.29 -25.94 14.49
C LYS A 285 -15.55 -25.58 15.96
N ALA A 286 -14.80 -26.20 16.89
CA ALA A 286 -14.90 -25.89 18.31
C ALA A 286 -14.55 -24.44 18.64
N ASN A 287 -13.78 -23.78 17.78
CA ASN A 287 -13.34 -22.39 17.90
C ASN A 287 -14.12 -21.40 17.02
N ASN A 288 -15.36 -21.75 16.66
CA ASN A 288 -16.29 -20.90 15.89
C ASN A 288 -15.88 -20.66 14.43
N CYS A 289 -15.18 -21.59 13.81
CA CYS A 289 -15.03 -21.62 12.37
C CYS A 289 -16.16 -22.44 11.73
N TYR A 290 -16.75 -21.94 10.68
CA TYR A 290 -17.88 -22.59 10.00
C TYR A 290 -17.40 -23.17 8.67
N PHE A 291 -17.49 -24.51 8.55
CA PHE A 291 -17.17 -25.20 7.30
C PHE A 291 -18.44 -25.27 6.43
N LEU A 292 -18.34 -24.64 5.29
CA LEU A 292 -19.40 -24.59 4.29
C LEU A 292 -19.58 -25.95 3.60
N ASN A 293 -20.80 -26.33 3.38
CA ASN A 293 -21.09 -27.44 2.47
C ASN A 293 -21.01 -26.96 1.00
N LYS A 294 -21.17 -27.90 0.06
CA LYS A 294 -21.01 -27.58 -1.38
C LYS A 294 -22.00 -26.51 -1.88
N GLU A 295 -23.26 -26.60 -1.46
CA GLU A 295 -24.31 -25.65 -1.87
C GLU A 295 -24.02 -24.26 -1.29
N GLU A 296 -23.63 -24.18 -0.02
CA GLU A 296 -23.26 -22.94 0.66
C GLU A 296 -22.01 -22.32 0.01
N THR A 297 -21.02 -23.14 -0.33
CA THR A 297 -19.80 -22.70 -1.02
C THR A 297 -20.13 -22.10 -2.39
N GLU A 298 -20.98 -22.77 -3.20
CA GLU A 298 -21.40 -22.25 -4.51
C GLU A 298 -22.16 -20.92 -4.37
N LYS A 299 -23.02 -20.81 -3.37
CA LYS A 299 -23.79 -19.60 -3.10
C LYS A 299 -22.89 -18.44 -2.64
N LEU A 300 -21.98 -18.71 -1.73
CA LEU A 300 -21.00 -17.74 -1.27
C LEU A 300 -20.09 -17.28 -2.40
N THR A 301 -19.58 -18.20 -3.22
CA THR A 301 -18.71 -17.91 -4.35
C THR A 301 -19.41 -16.97 -5.36
N LYS A 302 -20.68 -17.22 -5.70
CA LYS A 302 -21.44 -16.33 -6.59
C LYS A 302 -21.63 -14.93 -6.01
N PHE A 303 -21.78 -14.81 -4.69
CA PHE A 303 -21.90 -13.52 -4.02
C PHE A 303 -20.56 -12.79 -3.98
N MET A 304 -19.48 -13.50 -3.64
CA MET A 304 -18.14 -12.92 -3.50
C MET A 304 -17.52 -12.52 -4.86
N PHE A 305 -17.84 -13.26 -5.92
CA PHE A 305 -17.29 -13.09 -7.27
C PHE A 305 -18.41 -12.97 -8.31
N PRO A 306 -19.24 -11.90 -8.26
CA PRO A 306 -20.34 -11.73 -9.22
C PRO A 306 -19.84 -11.58 -10.66
N ASP A 307 -18.61 -11.09 -10.82
CA ASP A 307 -17.86 -11.06 -12.08
C ASP A 307 -16.42 -11.55 -11.79
N PRO A 308 -16.11 -12.82 -12.10
CA PRO A 308 -14.78 -13.38 -11.83
C PRO A 308 -13.63 -12.61 -12.45
N SER A 309 -13.85 -11.87 -13.54
CA SER A 309 -12.81 -11.05 -14.19
C SER A 309 -12.40 -9.82 -13.38
N LYS A 310 -13.27 -9.37 -12.47
CA LYS A 310 -13.05 -8.19 -11.60
C LYS A 310 -12.54 -8.53 -10.20
N GLY A 311 -12.42 -9.83 -9.89
CA GLY A 311 -11.99 -10.28 -8.55
C GLY A 311 -13.10 -10.18 -7.51
N VAL A 312 -12.72 -10.06 -6.24
CA VAL A 312 -13.65 -10.04 -5.10
C VAL A 312 -14.53 -8.79 -5.12
N TYR A 313 -15.81 -8.96 -4.82
CA TYR A 313 -16.77 -7.85 -4.67
C TYR A 313 -16.32 -6.87 -3.59
N GLY A 314 -15.93 -5.67 -3.99
CA GLY A 314 -15.26 -4.67 -3.14
C GLY A 314 -15.96 -4.35 -1.81
N PRO A 315 -17.31 -4.22 -1.75
CA PRO A 315 -18.02 -3.90 -0.51
C PRO A 315 -17.88 -4.92 0.63
N LEU A 316 -17.55 -6.19 0.34
CA LEU A 316 -17.38 -7.22 1.38
C LEU A 316 -15.99 -7.22 2.03
N VAL A 317 -15.02 -6.56 1.41
CA VAL A 317 -13.65 -6.52 1.93
C VAL A 317 -13.61 -5.80 3.28
N GLY A 318 -13.11 -6.47 4.32
CA GLY A 318 -13.02 -5.95 5.68
C GLY A 318 -14.30 -6.08 6.50
N LYS A 319 -15.28 -6.83 6.02
CA LYS A 319 -16.50 -7.18 6.77
C LYS A 319 -16.32 -8.48 7.55
N SER A 320 -17.08 -8.63 8.64
CA SER A 320 -17.05 -9.84 9.45
C SER A 320 -17.62 -11.07 8.69
N ALA A 321 -17.23 -12.26 9.13
CA ALA A 321 -17.75 -13.52 8.58
C ALA A 321 -19.28 -13.61 8.65
N ASN A 322 -19.89 -13.14 9.74
CA ASN A 322 -21.35 -13.12 9.91
C ASN A 322 -22.02 -12.17 8.93
N TRP A 323 -21.49 -10.97 8.75
CA TRP A 323 -22.02 -10.02 7.77
C TRP A 323 -21.96 -10.60 6.35
N ILE A 324 -20.83 -11.21 5.99
CA ILE A 324 -20.66 -11.83 4.67
C ILE A 324 -21.65 -12.97 4.47
N ALA A 325 -21.81 -13.84 5.47
CA ALA A 325 -22.76 -14.95 5.43
C ALA A 325 -24.21 -14.47 5.27
N GLU A 326 -24.61 -13.46 6.07
CA GLU A 326 -25.96 -12.86 5.99
C GLU A 326 -26.24 -12.28 4.61
N GLN A 327 -25.32 -11.50 4.05
CA GLN A 327 -25.48 -10.91 2.71
C GLN A 327 -25.51 -11.97 1.61
N ALA A 328 -24.78 -13.08 1.77
CA ALA A 328 -24.87 -14.23 0.88
C ALA A 328 -26.13 -15.09 1.11
N GLY A 329 -26.98 -14.75 2.09
CA GLY A 329 -28.17 -15.49 2.47
C GLY A 329 -27.87 -16.86 3.09
N LEU A 330 -26.74 -16.99 3.78
CA LEU A 330 -26.36 -18.16 4.56
C LEU A 330 -26.76 -17.99 6.02
N LYS A 331 -27.11 -19.08 6.67
CA LYS A 331 -27.40 -19.11 8.12
C LYS A 331 -26.24 -19.78 8.83
N VAL A 332 -25.47 -18.99 9.56
CA VAL A 332 -24.33 -19.44 10.36
C VAL A 332 -24.53 -19.09 11.83
N PRO A 333 -23.89 -19.77 12.78
CA PRO A 333 -23.93 -19.40 14.20
C PRO A 333 -23.45 -17.95 14.41
N GLU A 334 -24.08 -17.22 15.33
CA GLU A 334 -23.76 -15.81 15.62
C GLU A 334 -22.28 -15.56 15.98
N LYS A 335 -21.63 -16.56 16.61
CA LYS A 335 -20.23 -16.47 17.02
C LYS A 335 -19.23 -16.84 15.91
N THR A 336 -19.69 -17.06 14.67
CA THR A 336 -18.81 -17.47 13.56
C THR A 336 -17.75 -16.42 13.28
N LYS A 337 -16.49 -16.85 13.34
CA LYS A 337 -15.31 -15.99 13.11
C LYS A 337 -14.73 -16.13 11.71
N ILE A 338 -14.76 -17.32 11.16
CA ILE A 338 -14.18 -17.65 9.83
C ILE A 338 -15.16 -18.55 9.08
N LEU A 339 -15.34 -18.28 7.79
CA LEU A 339 -16.00 -19.16 6.84
C LEU A 339 -14.95 -19.95 6.08
N ILE A 340 -15.05 -21.27 6.06
CA ILE A 340 -14.09 -22.18 5.39
C ILE A 340 -14.84 -22.96 4.31
N ALA A 341 -14.36 -22.90 3.07
CA ALA A 341 -14.92 -23.58 1.90
C ALA A 341 -14.03 -24.74 1.44
#